data_a81dbe7b3097458b340f4a147915f5c4
#
_entry.id   a81dbe7b3097458b340f4a147915f5c4
#
_cell.length_a   1.000
_cell.length_b   1.000
_cell.length_c   1.000
_cell.angle_alpha   90.00
_cell.angle_beta   90.00
_cell.angle_gamma   90.00
#
_symmetry.space_group_name_H-M   'P 1'
#
loop_
_entity.id
_entity.type
_entity.pdbx_description
1 polymer ?
#
loop_
_entity_poly.entity_id
_entity_poly.type
_entity_poly.pdbx_seq_one_letter_code
_entity_poly.pdbx_strand_id
1 'polypeptide(L)'
;MEVVSTNPWVQSPERDAQRAGDAAAAPSVTRVTPVLPALGPQASAVSAPAHPFPRRSVDPAAPPVALWWVGAHGGAGESTLEQLLEGSRANGHAWPHADKRTTALPPVILVARTSARGLRAAQLAATEWAAGDVPVQLHGLVLIADAPGRLPKPLRDFAQVVSGGLPRIWRLPWVEAWRLGEPVSPETTPKAITDFLEDVRSSYIAPNPLSHP
;
A
#
# COMPACT_ATOMS: atom_id res chain seq x y z
N MET A 1 46.56 -36.60 -9.27
CA MET A 1 46.58 -35.39 -8.41
C MET A 1 45.19 -34.77 -8.55
N GLU A 2 44.34 -35.18 -7.62
CA GLU A 2 42.92 -34.86 -7.64
C GLU A 2 42.67 -33.71 -6.65
N VAL A 3 42.21 -32.58 -7.14
CA VAL A 3 41.91 -31.40 -6.33
C VAL A 3 40.44 -31.49 -5.88
N VAL A 4 40.24 -31.89 -4.63
CA VAL A 4 38.91 -31.86 -4.01
C VAL A 4 38.63 -30.44 -3.55
N SER A 5 37.67 -29.81 -4.22
CA SER A 5 37.12 -28.51 -3.84
C SER A 5 36.09 -28.69 -2.73
N THR A 6 36.45 -28.33 -1.50
CA THR A 6 35.56 -28.33 -0.34
C THR A 6 34.72 -27.03 -0.34
N ASN A 7 33.43 -27.17 -0.58
CA ASN A 7 32.47 -26.08 -0.45
C ASN A 7 32.11 -25.89 1.03
N PRO A 8 32.42 -24.74 1.66
CA PRO A 8 32.23 -24.55 3.11
C PRO A 8 30.75 -24.38 3.55
N TRP A 9 29.77 -24.45 2.62
CA TRP A 9 28.36 -24.24 2.92
C TRP A 9 27.50 -25.52 2.86
N VAL A 10 28.12 -26.71 2.73
CA VAL A 10 27.42 -27.99 2.80
C VAL A 10 27.81 -28.70 4.09
N GLN A 11 26.93 -28.61 5.09
CA GLN A 11 27.01 -29.44 6.30
C GLN A 11 26.24 -30.74 6.04
N SER A 12 26.95 -31.86 6.05
CA SER A 12 26.36 -33.21 6.01
C SER A 12 25.76 -33.56 7.38
N PRO A 13 24.57 -34.17 7.43
CA PRO A 13 24.01 -34.65 8.68
C PRO A 13 24.57 -36.05 9.00
N GLU A 14 25.48 -36.17 9.96
CA GLU A 14 25.81 -37.46 10.57
C GLU A 14 25.70 -37.40 12.10
N ARG A 15 24.80 -38.29 12.56
CA ARG A 15 24.80 -39.02 13.84
C ARG A 15 24.70 -38.25 15.15
N ASP A 16 23.55 -38.36 15.79
CA ASP A 16 23.55 -39.00 17.11
C ASP A 16 22.17 -39.65 17.39
N ALA A 17 22.16 -40.95 17.20
CA ALA A 17 21.19 -41.85 17.81
C ALA A 17 21.77 -42.33 19.12
N GLN A 18 21.19 -41.99 20.24
CA GLN A 18 21.10 -42.85 21.44
C GLN A 18 20.81 -42.03 22.71
N ARG A 19 19.59 -42.02 23.15
CA ARG A 19 19.20 -42.44 24.51
C ARG A 19 17.67 -42.49 24.62
N ALA A 20 17.21 -43.70 24.74
CA ALA A 20 15.87 -43.99 25.21
C ALA A 20 15.82 -43.84 26.75
N GLY A 21 14.68 -43.41 27.25
CA GLY A 21 14.36 -43.54 28.67
C GLY A 21 13.39 -42.48 29.18
N ASP A 22 12.14 -42.86 29.19
CA ASP A 22 11.20 -42.75 30.27
C ASP A 22 10.20 -41.56 30.34
N ALA A 23 8.97 -42.00 30.56
CA ALA A 23 7.85 -41.32 31.16
C ALA A 23 6.89 -40.52 30.23
N ALA A 24 5.77 -41.21 29.98
CA ALA A 24 4.54 -40.70 29.42
C ALA A 24 3.99 -39.47 30.14
N ALA A 25 3.83 -38.38 29.39
CA ALA A 25 2.84 -37.35 29.66
C ALA A 25 2.12 -37.07 28.35
N ALA A 26 0.81 -37.26 28.34
CA ALA A 26 -0.06 -37.02 27.19
C ALA A 26 0.12 -35.58 26.68
N PRO A 27 0.28 -35.34 25.38
CA PRO A 27 0.36 -33.98 24.87
C PRO A 27 -1.02 -33.35 24.93
N SER A 28 -1.15 -32.32 25.77
CA SER A 28 -2.26 -31.39 25.70
C SER A 28 -2.26 -30.75 24.31
N VAL A 29 -3.21 -31.13 23.48
CA VAL A 29 -3.44 -30.53 22.17
C VAL A 29 -3.89 -29.10 22.40
N THR A 30 -2.93 -28.18 22.46
CA THR A 30 -3.20 -26.75 22.37
C THR A 30 -3.81 -26.52 21.00
N ARG A 31 -5.12 -26.27 20.96
CA ARG A 31 -5.86 -25.89 19.74
C ARG A 31 -5.26 -24.59 19.24
N VAL A 32 -4.32 -24.68 18.30
CA VAL A 32 -3.80 -23.52 17.58
C VAL A 32 -4.96 -23.00 16.73
N THR A 33 -5.57 -21.91 17.19
CA THR A 33 -6.51 -21.16 16.37
C THR A 33 -5.72 -20.70 15.13
N PRO A 34 -6.16 -21.01 13.90
CA PRO A 34 -5.48 -20.52 12.73
C PRO A 34 -5.57 -18.99 12.74
N VAL A 35 -4.44 -18.34 13.01
CA VAL A 35 -4.30 -16.91 12.79
C VAL A 35 -4.34 -16.75 11.27
N LEU A 36 -5.44 -16.20 10.76
CA LEU A 36 -5.52 -15.78 9.37
C LEU A 36 -4.30 -14.93 9.07
N PRO A 37 -3.55 -15.18 7.99
CA PRO A 37 -2.41 -14.36 7.65
C PRO A 37 -2.89 -12.91 7.53
N ALA A 38 -2.28 -12.00 8.28
CA ALA A 38 -2.55 -10.59 8.16
C ALA A 38 -2.30 -10.20 6.71
N LEU A 39 -3.32 -9.64 6.06
CA LEU A 39 -3.23 -9.11 4.69
C LEU A 39 -2.31 -7.88 4.73
N GLY A 40 -1.00 -8.09 4.62
CA GLY A 40 0.01 -7.05 4.62
C GLY A 40 1.38 -7.55 5.09
N PRO A 41 2.44 -6.79 4.83
CA PRO A 41 3.78 -7.12 5.32
C PRO A 41 3.80 -7.17 6.85
N GLN A 42 4.57 -8.11 7.40
CA GLN A 42 4.72 -8.22 8.85
C GLN A 42 5.59 -7.07 9.36
N ALA A 43 5.04 -6.25 10.25
CA ALA A 43 5.68 -5.04 10.79
C ALA A 43 7.10 -5.29 11.34
N SER A 44 7.38 -6.46 11.89
CA SER A 44 8.70 -6.84 12.41
C SER A 44 9.79 -7.01 11.34
N ALA A 45 9.42 -7.13 10.06
CA ALA A 45 10.35 -7.37 8.96
C ALA A 45 10.83 -6.08 8.28
N VAL A 46 10.21 -4.94 8.58
CA VAL A 46 10.47 -3.66 7.91
C VAL A 46 10.76 -2.59 8.95
N SER A 47 11.87 -1.87 8.78
CA SER A 47 12.18 -0.70 9.62
C SER A 47 11.56 0.56 9.04
N ALA A 48 10.96 1.38 9.89
CA ALA A 48 10.44 2.68 9.51
C ALA A 48 11.55 3.60 8.97
N PRO A 49 11.22 4.48 8.01
CA PRO A 49 12.18 5.45 7.49
C PRO A 49 12.57 6.47 8.56
N ALA A 50 13.82 6.98 8.48
CA ALA A 50 14.35 7.99 9.42
C ALA A 50 13.54 9.30 9.44
N HIS A 51 12.86 9.61 8.34
CA HIS A 51 11.99 10.78 8.22
C HIS A 51 10.57 10.30 7.91
N PRO A 52 9.71 10.20 8.93
CA PRO A 52 8.34 9.73 8.76
C PRO A 52 7.52 10.73 7.92
N PHE A 53 6.57 10.19 7.18
CA PHE A 53 5.63 10.98 6.42
C PHE A 53 4.70 11.75 7.38
N PRO A 54 4.33 13.01 7.07
CA PRO A 54 3.50 13.82 7.96
C PRO A 54 2.17 13.14 8.33
N ARG A 55 1.62 13.49 9.48
CA ARG A 55 0.28 13.07 9.92
C ARG A 55 -0.61 14.28 10.08
N ARG A 56 -1.87 14.14 9.69
CA ARG A 56 -2.88 15.19 9.82
C ARG A 56 -4.09 14.63 10.56
N SER A 57 -4.46 15.29 11.66
CA SER A 57 -5.66 14.93 12.39
C SER A 57 -6.90 15.11 11.52
N VAL A 58 -7.76 14.11 11.54
CA VAL A 58 -9.09 14.17 10.94
C VAL A 58 -10.05 14.71 12.00
N ASP A 59 -10.81 15.73 11.64
CA ASP A 59 -11.84 16.28 12.54
C ASP A 59 -12.92 15.21 12.80
N PRO A 60 -13.12 14.79 14.03
CA PRO A 60 -14.13 13.78 14.36
C PRO A 60 -15.57 14.29 14.16
N ALA A 61 -15.78 15.61 14.06
CA ALA A 61 -17.08 16.22 13.78
C ALA A 61 -17.34 16.36 12.26
N ALA A 62 -16.34 16.14 11.41
CA ALA A 62 -16.52 16.17 9.97
C ALA A 62 -17.38 14.99 9.48
N PRO A 63 -18.13 15.14 8.39
CA PRO A 63 -18.83 14.01 7.76
C PRO A 63 -17.88 12.86 7.50
N PRO A 64 -18.32 11.61 7.68
CA PRO A 64 -17.49 10.44 7.44
C PRO A 64 -17.02 10.43 5.99
N VAL A 65 -15.73 10.17 5.81
CA VAL A 65 -15.08 10.05 4.50
C VAL A 65 -14.92 8.58 4.19
N ALA A 66 -15.49 8.14 3.07
CA ALA A 66 -15.42 6.75 2.67
C ALA A 66 -14.02 6.35 2.20
N LEU A 67 -13.25 7.30 1.65
CA LEU A 67 -11.91 7.05 1.13
C LEU A 67 -11.04 8.32 1.18
N TRP A 68 -9.80 8.18 1.63
CA TRP A 68 -8.80 9.23 1.62
C TRP A 68 -7.79 9.04 0.49
N TRP A 69 -7.57 10.09 -0.31
CA TRP A 69 -6.44 10.18 -1.22
C TRP A 69 -5.26 10.83 -0.51
N VAL A 70 -4.14 10.14 -0.44
CA VAL A 70 -2.91 10.64 0.17
C VAL A 70 -1.84 10.81 -0.89
N GLY A 71 -1.45 12.05 -1.19
CA GLY A 71 -0.37 12.34 -2.12
C GLY A 71 0.98 12.02 -1.50
N ALA A 72 1.78 11.16 -2.11
CA ALA A 72 3.13 10.87 -1.62
C ALA A 72 4.08 12.07 -1.72
N HIS A 73 3.76 13.05 -2.56
CA HIS A 73 4.54 14.26 -2.78
C HIS A 73 3.66 15.39 -3.35
N GLY A 74 4.17 16.64 -3.35
CA GLY A 74 3.48 17.78 -3.96
C GLY A 74 3.19 17.57 -5.44
N GLY A 75 1.93 17.78 -5.85
CA GLY A 75 1.46 17.56 -7.21
C GLY A 75 1.30 16.10 -7.61
N ALA A 76 1.09 15.21 -6.67
CA ALA A 76 0.83 13.79 -6.94
C ALA A 76 -0.47 13.56 -7.71
N GLY A 77 -1.49 14.42 -7.49
CA GLY A 77 -2.78 14.35 -8.20
C GLY A 77 -3.96 13.97 -7.30
N GLU A 78 -3.76 13.92 -5.99
CA GLU A 78 -4.79 13.58 -4.99
C GLU A 78 -6.00 14.50 -5.04
N SER A 79 -5.79 15.82 -5.20
CA SER A 79 -6.88 16.79 -5.32
C SER A 79 -7.66 16.65 -6.61
N THR A 80 -7.02 16.20 -7.69
CA THR A 80 -7.70 15.91 -8.96
C THR A 80 -8.61 14.68 -8.81
N LEU A 81 -8.14 13.65 -8.12
CA LEU A 81 -8.94 12.45 -7.87
C LEU A 81 -10.11 12.72 -6.92
N GLU A 82 -9.93 13.59 -5.92
CA GLU A 82 -11.04 14.07 -5.07
C GLU A 82 -12.15 14.72 -5.88
N GLN A 83 -11.81 15.61 -6.83
CA GLN A 83 -12.79 16.28 -7.69
C GLN A 83 -13.59 15.30 -8.57
N LEU A 84 -12.99 14.17 -8.94
CA LEU A 84 -13.59 13.17 -9.82
C LEU A 84 -14.41 12.11 -9.09
N LEU A 85 -14.22 11.96 -7.77
CA LEU A 85 -14.83 10.86 -7.02
C LEU A 85 -15.56 11.37 -5.77
N GLU A 86 -16.85 11.51 -5.86
CA GLU A 86 -17.70 11.88 -4.73
C GLU A 86 -17.59 10.85 -3.58
N GLY A 87 -17.63 11.32 -2.34
CA GLY A 87 -17.45 10.48 -1.15
C GLY A 87 -15.99 10.24 -0.77
N SER A 88 -15.04 10.68 -1.60
CA SER A 88 -13.62 10.68 -1.29
C SER A 88 -13.10 12.06 -0.88
N ARG A 89 -11.93 12.12 -0.25
CA ARG A 89 -11.28 13.38 0.15
C ARG A 89 -9.77 13.30 0.04
N ALA A 90 -9.14 14.37 -0.44
CA ALA A 90 -7.69 14.51 -0.43
C ALA A 90 -7.19 14.94 0.96
N ASN A 91 -6.18 14.24 1.48
CA ASN A 91 -5.51 14.59 2.74
C ASN A 91 -4.17 15.30 2.51
N GLY A 92 -3.88 15.72 1.28
CA GLY A 92 -2.59 16.28 0.88
C GLY A 92 -1.47 15.27 1.07
N HIS A 93 -0.32 15.73 1.61
CA HIS A 93 0.88 14.91 1.78
C HIS A 93 1.03 14.48 3.24
N ALA A 94 -0.01 13.90 3.82
CA ALA A 94 -0.03 13.46 5.20
C ALA A 94 -0.95 12.24 5.36
N TRP A 95 -0.57 11.33 6.26
CA TRP A 95 -1.47 10.26 6.67
C TRP A 95 -2.64 10.82 7.45
N PRO A 96 -3.89 10.41 7.18
CA PRO A 96 -5.01 10.75 8.03
C PRO A 96 -4.83 10.08 9.39
N HIS A 97 -4.92 10.87 10.45
CA HIS A 97 -4.82 10.39 11.82
C HIS A 97 -6.17 10.60 12.51
N ALA A 98 -6.84 9.50 12.82
CA ALA A 98 -8.06 9.54 13.63
C ALA A 98 -7.68 9.57 15.13
N ASP A 99 -8.39 10.35 15.92
CA ASP A 99 -8.21 10.33 17.37
C ASP A 99 -8.55 8.95 17.93
N LYS A 100 -7.95 8.59 19.08
CA LYS A 100 -8.04 7.28 19.77
C LYS A 100 -9.46 6.77 20.04
N ARG A 101 -10.47 7.60 19.80
CA ARG A 101 -11.90 7.25 19.96
C ARG A 101 -12.50 6.53 18.77
N THR A 102 -11.81 6.51 17.63
CA THR A 102 -12.30 5.86 16.41
C THR A 102 -11.67 4.49 16.30
N THR A 103 -12.49 3.45 16.33
CA THR A 103 -12.05 2.04 16.21
C THR A 103 -11.73 1.62 14.77
N ALA A 104 -12.28 2.34 13.80
CA ALA A 104 -12.05 2.03 12.38
C ALA A 104 -10.81 2.78 11.85
N LEU A 105 -9.92 2.04 11.18
CA LEU A 105 -8.77 2.64 10.51
C LEU A 105 -9.25 3.40 9.27
N PRO A 106 -8.76 4.65 9.05
CA PRO A 106 -9.10 5.40 7.84
C PRO A 106 -8.72 4.64 6.56
N PRO A 107 -9.64 4.42 5.62
CA PRO A 107 -9.32 3.81 4.33
C PRO A 107 -8.53 4.79 3.47
N VAL A 108 -7.40 4.36 2.92
CA VAL A 108 -6.46 5.20 2.18
C VAL A 108 -6.05 4.56 0.86
N ILE A 109 -5.96 5.38 -0.18
CA ILE A 109 -5.20 5.08 -1.39
C ILE A 109 -4.09 6.13 -1.52
N LEU A 110 -2.84 5.64 -1.65
CA LEU A 110 -1.68 6.48 -1.89
C LEU A 110 -1.63 6.90 -3.36
N VAL A 111 -1.20 8.13 -3.65
CA VAL A 111 -1.11 8.68 -5.00
C VAL A 111 0.31 9.19 -5.25
N ALA A 112 0.91 8.83 -6.39
CA ALA A 112 2.23 9.32 -6.78
C ALA A 112 2.35 9.48 -8.31
N ARG A 113 3.27 10.37 -8.72
CA ARG A 113 3.70 10.45 -10.13
C ARG A 113 4.78 9.41 -10.42
N THR A 114 4.89 9.01 -11.67
CA THR A 114 5.90 8.03 -12.12
C THR A 114 7.29 8.63 -12.33
N SER A 115 7.54 9.87 -11.89
CA SER A 115 8.88 10.45 -11.82
C SER A 115 9.75 9.74 -10.78
N ALA A 116 11.07 9.86 -10.87
CA ALA A 116 12.00 9.28 -9.89
C ALA A 116 11.73 9.79 -8.46
N ARG A 117 11.40 11.09 -8.33
CA ARG A 117 11.03 11.70 -7.05
C ARG A 117 9.72 11.13 -6.51
N GLY A 118 8.72 11.00 -7.38
CA GLY A 118 7.40 10.49 -7.01
C GLY A 118 7.46 9.02 -6.55
N LEU A 119 8.18 8.19 -7.30
CA LEU A 119 8.36 6.78 -6.94
C LEU A 119 9.14 6.61 -5.62
N ARG A 120 10.18 7.43 -5.38
CA ARG A 120 10.91 7.40 -4.11
C ARG A 120 10.03 7.83 -2.94
N ALA A 121 9.20 8.86 -3.11
CA ALA A 121 8.26 9.30 -2.09
C ALA A 121 7.20 8.22 -1.79
N ALA A 122 6.66 7.56 -2.82
CA ALA A 122 5.75 6.43 -2.65
C ALA A 122 6.42 5.25 -1.93
N GLN A 123 7.69 4.95 -2.24
CA GLN A 123 8.45 3.92 -1.55
C GLN A 123 8.59 4.22 -0.05
N LEU A 124 8.95 5.45 0.30
CA LEU A 124 9.10 5.86 1.71
C LEU A 124 7.78 5.75 2.47
N ALA A 125 6.68 6.25 1.90
CA ALA A 125 5.35 6.13 2.50
C ALA A 125 4.90 4.65 2.65
N ALA A 126 5.12 3.84 1.62
CA ALA A 126 4.82 2.40 1.66
C ALA A 126 5.66 1.67 2.73
N THR A 127 6.94 2.03 2.87
CA THR A 127 7.84 1.46 3.89
C THR A 127 7.37 1.81 5.31
N GLU A 128 6.96 3.06 5.55
CA GLU A 128 6.43 3.47 6.84
C GLU A 128 5.14 2.73 7.20
N TRP A 129 4.22 2.59 6.25
CA TRP A 129 3.02 1.79 6.46
C TRP A 129 3.34 0.32 6.74
N ALA A 130 4.26 -0.28 5.98
CA ALA A 130 4.67 -1.66 6.14
C ALA A 130 5.38 -1.93 7.48
N ALA A 131 6.02 -0.92 8.06
CA ALA A 131 6.60 -1.00 9.41
C ALA A 131 5.55 -1.03 10.52
N GLY A 132 4.28 -0.76 10.22
CA GLY A 132 3.18 -0.78 11.18
C GLY A 132 3.01 0.51 11.99
N ASP A 133 3.78 1.56 11.68
CA ASP A 133 3.75 2.81 12.42
C ASP A 133 2.58 3.73 12.03
N VAL A 134 1.85 3.37 10.97
CA VAL A 134 0.76 4.17 10.41
C VAL A 134 -0.56 3.42 10.56
N PRO A 135 -1.45 3.87 11.46
CA PRO A 135 -2.74 3.22 11.72
C PRO A 135 -3.77 3.62 10.65
N VAL A 136 -3.58 3.17 9.40
CA VAL A 136 -4.51 3.35 8.28
C VAL A 136 -4.74 2.02 7.56
N GLN A 137 -5.89 1.91 6.91
CA GLN A 137 -6.16 0.81 6.00
C GLN A 137 -5.72 1.21 4.59
N LEU A 138 -4.47 0.85 4.23
CA LEU A 138 -3.95 1.15 2.89
C LEU A 138 -4.48 0.14 1.88
N HIS A 139 -5.27 0.61 0.92
CA HIS A 139 -5.86 -0.22 -0.13
C HIS A 139 -4.96 -0.37 -1.36
N GLY A 140 -4.03 0.55 -1.57
CA GLY A 140 -3.10 0.47 -2.70
C GLY A 140 -2.44 1.79 -3.07
N LEU A 141 -1.84 1.79 -4.27
CA LEU A 141 -1.13 2.93 -4.84
C LEU A 141 -1.62 3.23 -6.25
N VAL A 142 -1.96 4.47 -6.49
CA VAL A 142 -2.18 5.02 -7.82
C VAL A 142 -0.90 5.65 -8.34
N LEU A 143 -0.40 5.15 -9.45
CA LEU A 143 0.72 5.72 -10.19
C LEU A 143 0.20 6.49 -11.40
N ILE A 144 0.28 7.81 -11.36
CA ILE A 144 -0.14 8.68 -12.46
C ILE A 144 1.09 9.00 -13.33
N ALA A 145 0.96 8.87 -14.63
CA ALA A 145 2.04 9.20 -15.56
C ALA A 145 2.53 10.65 -15.35
N ASP A 146 3.84 10.83 -15.27
CA ASP A 146 4.49 12.15 -15.08
C ASP A 146 4.74 12.88 -16.40
N ALA A 147 4.72 12.15 -17.51
CA ALA A 147 4.93 12.66 -18.86
C ALA A 147 4.18 11.78 -19.88
N PRO A 148 3.94 12.29 -21.09
CA PRO A 148 3.37 11.49 -22.15
C PRO A 148 4.33 10.38 -22.62
N GLY A 149 3.77 9.34 -23.24
CA GLY A 149 4.55 8.24 -23.81
C GLY A 149 4.90 7.13 -22.81
N ARG A 150 5.90 6.32 -23.19
CA ARG A 150 6.30 5.15 -22.38
C ARG A 150 7.23 5.55 -21.25
N LEU A 151 6.95 5.03 -20.08
CA LEU A 151 7.83 5.17 -18.92
C LEU A 151 9.22 4.57 -19.23
N PRO A 152 10.32 5.32 -19.05
CA PRO A 152 11.68 4.81 -19.24
C PRO A 152 11.95 3.56 -18.40
N LYS A 153 12.79 2.65 -18.94
CA LYS A 153 13.05 1.35 -18.31
C LYS A 153 13.47 1.47 -16.83
N PRO A 154 14.40 2.36 -16.42
CA PRO A 154 14.80 2.48 -15.02
C PRO A 154 13.63 2.86 -14.10
N LEU A 155 12.74 3.77 -14.54
CA LEU A 155 11.58 4.19 -13.75
C LEU A 155 10.50 3.09 -13.72
N ARG A 156 10.36 2.33 -14.80
CA ARG A 156 9.44 1.19 -14.86
C ARG A 156 9.88 0.08 -13.89
N ASP A 157 11.17 -0.23 -13.87
CA ASP A 157 11.75 -1.23 -12.97
C ASP A 157 11.59 -0.77 -11.51
N PHE A 158 11.85 0.50 -11.23
CA PHE A 158 11.63 1.08 -9.91
C PHE A 158 10.15 1.07 -9.50
N ALA A 159 9.24 1.45 -10.39
CA ALA A 159 7.79 1.38 -10.14
C ALA A 159 7.36 -0.07 -9.83
N GLN A 160 7.96 -1.07 -10.45
CA GLN A 160 7.68 -2.48 -10.17
C GLN A 160 8.14 -2.86 -8.76
N VAL A 161 9.32 -2.43 -8.33
CA VAL A 161 9.82 -2.66 -6.97
C VAL A 161 8.87 -2.05 -5.93
N VAL A 162 8.50 -0.78 -6.10
CA VAL A 162 7.56 -0.09 -5.19
C VAL A 162 6.22 -0.80 -5.15
N SER A 163 5.75 -1.27 -6.31
CA SER A 163 4.47 -1.97 -6.43
C SER A 163 4.40 -3.30 -5.68
N GLY A 164 5.53 -3.99 -5.54
CA GLY A 164 5.59 -5.32 -4.92
C GLY A 164 5.27 -5.36 -3.42
N GLY A 165 5.33 -4.21 -2.75
CA GLY A 165 5.05 -4.09 -1.31
C GLY A 165 3.63 -3.61 -0.98
N LEU A 166 2.75 -3.44 -1.96
CA LEU A 166 1.45 -2.79 -1.78
C LEU A 166 0.28 -3.71 -2.20
N PRO A 167 -0.90 -3.59 -1.56
CA PRO A 167 -2.03 -4.49 -1.80
C PRO A 167 -2.54 -4.44 -3.24
N ARG A 168 -2.62 -3.25 -3.82
CA ARG A 168 -3.14 -3.03 -5.18
C ARG A 168 -2.45 -1.86 -5.85
N ILE A 169 -2.29 -1.94 -7.18
CA ILE A 169 -1.65 -0.88 -7.98
C ILE A 169 -2.55 -0.53 -9.16
N TRP A 170 -2.82 0.75 -9.31
CA TRP A 170 -3.46 1.30 -10.49
C TRP A 170 -2.47 2.19 -11.25
N ARG A 171 -2.53 2.19 -12.56
CA ARG A 171 -1.69 3.00 -13.43
C ARG A 171 -2.57 3.89 -14.28
N LEU A 172 -2.48 5.19 -14.06
CA LEU A 172 -3.26 6.18 -14.80
C LEU A 172 -2.42 6.86 -15.87
N PRO A 173 -2.99 7.13 -17.04
CA PRO A 173 -2.30 7.78 -18.14
C PRO A 173 -1.96 9.24 -17.83
N TRP A 174 -1.10 9.81 -18.65
CA TRP A 174 -0.93 11.26 -18.77
C TRP A 174 -2.18 11.88 -19.38
N VAL A 175 -2.61 13.02 -18.84
CA VAL A 175 -3.75 13.79 -19.35
C VAL A 175 -3.25 15.19 -19.68
N GLU A 176 -3.12 15.46 -20.98
CA GLU A 176 -2.59 16.71 -21.50
C GLU A 176 -3.49 17.89 -21.14
N ALA A 177 -4.81 17.75 -21.25
CA ALA A 177 -5.78 18.76 -20.90
C ALA A 177 -5.59 19.30 -19.48
N TRP A 178 -5.37 18.42 -18.52
CA TRP A 178 -5.14 18.83 -17.13
C TRP A 178 -3.78 19.52 -16.93
N ARG A 179 -2.79 19.13 -17.73
CA ARG A 179 -1.48 19.79 -17.72
C ARG A 179 -1.54 21.21 -18.27
N LEU A 180 -2.42 21.45 -19.24
CA LEU A 180 -2.67 22.76 -19.83
C LEU A 180 -3.60 23.64 -18.97
N GLY A 181 -4.09 23.12 -17.84
CA GLY A 181 -4.98 23.84 -16.92
C GLY A 181 -6.45 23.82 -17.34
N GLU A 182 -6.82 22.92 -18.23
CA GLU A 182 -8.23 22.71 -18.55
C GLU A 182 -8.98 22.17 -17.32
N PRO A 183 -10.26 22.51 -17.17
CA PRO A 183 -11.06 22.01 -16.05
C PRO A 183 -11.09 20.48 -16.02
N VAL A 184 -11.00 19.93 -14.82
CA VAL A 184 -11.19 18.49 -14.59
C VAL A 184 -12.68 18.20 -14.69
N SER A 185 -13.09 17.53 -15.77
CA SER A 185 -14.49 17.21 -16.06
C SER A 185 -14.60 15.83 -16.72
N PRO A 186 -15.79 15.25 -16.83
CA PRO A 186 -15.99 13.99 -17.55
C PRO A 186 -15.47 14.05 -19.00
N GLU A 187 -15.60 15.19 -19.67
CA GLU A 187 -15.20 15.39 -21.07
C GLU A 187 -13.66 15.40 -21.23
N THR A 188 -12.94 15.90 -20.23
CA THR A 188 -11.46 15.94 -20.23
C THR A 188 -10.83 14.71 -19.59
N THR A 189 -11.65 13.81 -19.01
CA THR A 189 -11.18 12.62 -18.30
C THR A 189 -11.13 11.41 -19.24
N PRO A 190 -9.95 10.83 -19.50
CA PRO A 190 -9.83 9.63 -20.31
C PRO A 190 -10.59 8.43 -19.71
N LYS A 191 -11.14 7.58 -20.59
CA LYS A 191 -11.88 6.37 -20.20
C LYS A 191 -11.14 5.51 -19.19
N ALA A 192 -9.82 5.34 -19.33
CA ALA A 192 -9.02 4.55 -18.38
C ALA A 192 -9.07 5.09 -16.94
N ILE A 193 -9.24 6.40 -16.76
CA ILE A 193 -9.41 7.02 -15.46
C ILE A 193 -10.84 6.84 -14.97
N THR A 194 -11.82 6.98 -15.84
CA THR A 194 -13.24 6.73 -15.49
C THR A 194 -13.45 5.28 -15.03
N ASP A 195 -12.90 4.31 -15.77
CA ASP A 195 -12.96 2.89 -15.40
C ASP A 195 -12.28 2.61 -14.03
N PHE A 196 -11.15 3.26 -13.78
CA PHE A 196 -10.47 3.20 -12.48
C PHE A 196 -11.33 3.78 -11.35
N LEU A 197 -11.94 4.94 -11.55
CA LEU A 197 -12.79 5.58 -10.54
C LEU A 197 -14.03 4.74 -10.23
N GLU A 198 -14.61 4.08 -11.23
CA GLU A 198 -15.73 3.17 -11.03
C GLU A 198 -15.32 1.91 -10.25
N ASP A 199 -14.14 1.35 -10.53
CA ASP A 199 -13.56 0.26 -9.74
C ASP A 199 -13.34 0.65 -8.27
N VAL A 200 -12.84 1.85 -8.02
CA VAL A 200 -12.66 2.37 -6.65
C VAL A 200 -14.01 2.64 -5.98
N ARG A 201 -14.94 3.26 -6.71
CA ARG A 201 -16.30 3.53 -6.19
C ARG A 201 -16.99 2.26 -5.75
N SER A 202 -17.01 1.25 -6.60
CA SER A 202 -17.68 -0.02 -6.31
C SER A 202 -17.00 -0.80 -5.18
N SER A 203 -15.66 -0.67 -5.05
CA SER A 203 -14.90 -1.42 -4.05
C SER A 203 -14.92 -0.78 -2.65
N TYR A 204 -14.99 0.56 -2.55
CA TYR A 204 -14.72 1.25 -1.29
C TYR A 204 -15.76 2.30 -0.90
N ILE A 205 -16.60 2.77 -1.81
CA ILE A 205 -17.54 3.87 -1.55
C ILE A 205 -19.00 3.41 -1.61
N ALA A 206 -19.34 2.55 -2.57
CA ALA A 206 -20.69 2.02 -2.67
C ALA A 206 -21.02 1.18 -1.43
N PRO A 207 -22.24 1.28 -0.86
CA PRO A 207 -22.65 0.44 0.24
C PRO A 207 -22.56 -1.02 -0.19
N ASN A 208 -21.81 -1.82 0.57
CA ASN A 208 -21.76 -3.27 0.33
C ASN A 208 -23.16 -3.85 0.58
N PRO A 209 -23.86 -4.39 -0.45
CA PRO A 209 -25.22 -4.90 -0.28
C PRO A 209 -25.30 -6.13 0.66
N LEU A 210 -24.15 -6.68 1.09
CA LEU A 210 -24.06 -7.82 1.99
C LEU A 210 -23.86 -7.41 3.47
N SER A 211 -23.86 -6.11 3.78
CA SER A 211 -23.77 -5.59 5.17
C SER A 211 -25.17 -5.35 5.73
N HIS A 212 -26.04 -6.34 5.70
CA HIS A 212 -27.24 -6.36 6.53
C HIS A 212 -26.94 -7.16 7.80
N PRO A 213 -27.35 -6.61 8.97
CA PRO A 213 -27.14 -7.21 10.28
C PRO A 213 -27.87 -8.56 10.44
#